data_63561c38ec94d8c8a30e8c769d9c61d3
#
_entry.id   63561c38ec94d8c8a30e8c769d9c61d3
#
_cell.length_a   1.000
_cell.length_b   1.000
_cell.length_c   1.000
_cell.angle_alpha   90.00
_cell.angle_beta   90.00
_cell.angle_gamma   90.00
#
_symmetry.space_group_name_H-M   'P 1'
#
loop_
_entity.id
_entity.type
_entity.pdbx_description
1 polymer ?
#
loop_
_entity_poly.entity_id
_entity_poly.type
_entity_poly.pdbx_seq_one_letter_code
_entity_poly.pdbx_strand_id
1 'polypeptide(L)'
;MTAEQAAALIPHGVNVGMSGFTGAGYPKALPQAIAQHAKSEHAAGRPYKINVWTGASTAAEMDGALAEAGALGQRLPFNTDPTCRARINAGEIDFIDMHLSHVAQHAWFGFLGPMSVAVVEVLGVTEDGRLIPSTAVGNNKTWLEIADKVILEVNTKPPAKMEGMHDIYYGTAIPPRRVPIALTHADDRIGEPYLRVDPAKVVAVVETHKGDRDNVFAQPDANSNLIAASIIDFLAHEMKMGRLPKEMLPIQSGVGNVANAVLAGLLTGPFENLLGFTEVLQDGMLDLLRAGKMSRASATSISLSGSAYRDFEENIDFYRERIILRPQEISNHPELVRRLGVIAMNSMIEADIYGNINSTHVMGTGMMNGIGGSGDFARNGYLSFFVTPSVAKGGKISCIVPMCSHVDHTEHDTQIIVTEQG
;
A
#
# COMPACT_ATOMS: atom_id res chain seq x y z
N MET A 1 17.96 -17.06 -14.70
CA MET A 1 18.37 -18.21 -13.84
C MET A 1 17.19 -18.69 -13.01
N THR A 2 17.34 -19.81 -12.24
CA THR A 2 16.25 -20.24 -11.35
C THR A 2 16.14 -19.34 -10.12
N ALA A 3 14.99 -19.38 -9.44
CA ALA A 3 14.79 -18.62 -8.20
C ALA A 3 15.75 -19.05 -7.09
N GLU A 4 16.07 -20.35 -7.00
CA GLU A 4 17.02 -20.91 -6.03
C GLU A 4 18.45 -20.39 -6.27
N GLN A 5 18.87 -20.32 -7.54
CA GLN A 5 20.17 -19.75 -7.89
C GLN A 5 20.23 -18.27 -7.56
N ALA A 6 19.15 -17.51 -7.79
CA ALA A 6 19.06 -16.09 -7.47
C ALA A 6 19.03 -15.86 -5.94
N ALA A 7 18.28 -16.69 -5.18
CA ALA A 7 18.26 -16.63 -3.73
C ALA A 7 19.65 -16.82 -3.09
N ALA A 8 20.48 -17.72 -3.64
CA ALA A 8 21.84 -17.94 -3.16
C ALA A 8 22.79 -16.75 -3.38
N LEU A 9 22.41 -15.74 -4.17
CA LEU A 9 23.15 -14.49 -4.34
C LEU A 9 22.91 -13.48 -3.22
N ILE A 10 21.93 -13.72 -2.34
CA ILE A 10 21.56 -12.83 -1.25
C ILE A 10 22.28 -13.27 0.03
N PRO A 11 23.24 -12.48 0.54
CA PRO A 11 24.01 -12.87 1.73
C PRO A 11 23.18 -12.81 3.02
N HIS A 12 23.65 -13.49 4.06
CA HIS A 12 23.15 -13.34 5.42
C HIS A 12 23.35 -11.90 5.95
N GLY A 13 22.36 -11.39 6.68
CA GLY A 13 22.46 -10.13 7.45
C GLY A 13 22.25 -8.86 6.64
N VAL A 14 21.95 -8.96 5.34
CA VAL A 14 21.82 -7.78 4.47
C VAL A 14 20.40 -7.22 4.45
N ASN A 15 20.29 -5.93 4.08
CA ASN A 15 19.01 -5.27 3.79
C ASN A 15 18.60 -5.56 2.35
N VAL A 16 17.36 -6.02 2.18
CA VAL A 16 16.76 -6.40 0.91
C VAL A 16 15.49 -5.59 0.69
N GLY A 17 15.48 -4.73 -0.33
CA GLY A 17 14.28 -4.04 -0.79
C GLY A 17 13.46 -4.96 -1.68
N MET A 18 12.20 -5.21 -1.35
CA MET A 18 11.29 -6.01 -2.18
C MET A 18 10.16 -5.15 -2.75
N SER A 19 9.79 -5.38 -4.00
CA SER A 19 8.69 -4.72 -4.67
C SER A 19 7.34 -5.05 -4.04
N GLY A 20 6.32 -4.33 -4.45
CA GLY A 20 4.94 -4.60 -4.12
C GLY A 20 4.31 -3.63 -3.12
N PHE A 21 2.98 -3.70 -3.07
CA PHE A 21 2.14 -2.96 -2.14
C PHE A 21 0.84 -3.74 -1.90
N THR A 22 0.48 -3.99 -0.64
CA THR A 22 -0.77 -4.65 -0.18
C THR A 22 -1.16 -5.96 -0.89
N GLY A 23 -0.21 -6.82 -1.18
CA GLY A 23 -0.46 -8.10 -1.86
C GLY A 23 -0.55 -8.02 -3.38
N ALA A 24 -0.09 -6.92 -3.97
CA ALA A 24 0.06 -6.73 -5.42
C ALA A 24 1.51 -6.39 -5.78
N GLY A 25 1.99 -6.87 -6.93
CA GLY A 25 3.30 -6.54 -7.49
C GLY A 25 4.51 -6.95 -6.64
N TYR A 26 4.34 -7.86 -5.67
CA TYR A 26 5.42 -8.42 -4.88
C TYR A 26 6.08 -9.60 -5.61
N PRO A 27 7.36 -9.92 -5.36
CA PRO A 27 8.02 -11.08 -5.96
C PRO A 27 7.33 -12.39 -5.54
N LYS A 28 7.04 -13.29 -6.49
CA LYS A 28 6.28 -14.52 -6.27
C LYS A 28 7.16 -15.77 -6.08
N ALA A 29 8.33 -15.79 -6.71
CA ALA A 29 9.23 -16.94 -6.70
C ALA A 29 10.40 -16.75 -5.72
N LEU A 30 10.98 -15.56 -5.67
CA LEU A 30 12.17 -15.28 -4.84
C LEU A 30 11.92 -15.48 -3.34
N PRO A 31 10.84 -15.00 -2.70
CA PRO A 31 10.63 -15.18 -1.27
C PRO A 31 10.57 -16.66 -0.86
N GLN A 32 9.94 -17.50 -1.67
CA GLN A 32 9.88 -18.94 -1.44
C GLN A 32 11.26 -19.60 -1.54
N ALA A 33 12.05 -19.20 -2.55
CA ALA A 33 13.41 -19.71 -2.74
C ALA A 33 14.34 -19.26 -1.60
N ILE A 34 14.21 -18.02 -1.14
CA ILE A 34 14.96 -17.48 0.01
C ILE A 34 14.58 -18.25 1.29
N ALA A 35 13.28 -18.52 1.51
CA ALA A 35 12.82 -19.30 2.65
C ALA A 35 13.41 -20.73 2.64
N GLN A 36 13.45 -21.37 1.49
CA GLN A 36 14.06 -22.70 1.33
C GLN A 36 15.59 -22.66 1.51
N HIS A 37 16.24 -21.64 0.99
CA HIS A 37 17.68 -21.42 1.20
C HIS A 37 17.99 -21.25 2.69
N ALA A 38 17.22 -20.44 3.42
CA ALA A 38 17.37 -20.26 4.86
C ALA A 38 17.23 -21.57 5.63
N LYS A 39 16.20 -22.39 5.32
CA LYS A 39 16.02 -23.73 5.92
C LYS A 39 17.24 -24.62 5.70
N SER A 40 17.82 -24.58 4.49
CA SER A 40 19.02 -25.37 4.16
C SER A 40 20.25 -24.89 4.93
N GLU A 41 20.46 -23.58 5.05
CA GLU A 41 21.57 -23.01 5.83
C GLU A 41 21.45 -23.35 7.31
N HIS A 42 20.24 -23.23 7.89
CA HIS A 42 19.98 -23.60 9.28
C HIS A 42 20.22 -25.08 9.54
N ALA A 43 19.78 -25.96 8.63
CA ALA A 43 20.04 -27.39 8.72
C ALA A 43 21.54 -27.74 8.66
N ALA A 44 22.34 -26.91 8.00
CA ALA A 44 23.80 -27.03 7.94
C ALA A 44 24.51 -26.32 9.10
N GLY A 45 23.76 -25.81 10.10
CA GLY A 45 24.31 -25.10 11.27
C GLY A 45 24.82 -23.69 10.97
N ARG A 46 24.49 -23.12 9.83
CA ARG A 46 24.86 -21.75 9.44
C ARG A 46 23.71 -20.78 9.67
N PRO A 47 23.97 -19.60 10.25
CA PRO A 47 22.93 -18.59 10.41
C PRO A 47 22.55 -17.99 9.06
N TYR A 48 21.24 -17.77 8.84
CA TYR A 48 20.76 -17.04 7.69
C TYR A 48 19.51 -16.26 8.05
N LYS A 49 19.58 -14.94 7.98
CA LYS A 49 18.48 -13.98 8.08
C LYS A 49 18.75 -12.83 7.14
N ILE A 50 17.70 -12.19 6.66
CA ILE A 50 17.73 -10.94 5.89
C ILE A 50 16.79 -9.93 6.52
N ASN A 51 17.03 -8.64 6.28
CA ASN A 51 16.14 -7.57 6.64
C ASN A 51 15.32 -7.19 5.41
N VAL A 52 13.99 -7.22 5.51
CA VAL A 52 13.11 -7.00 4.35
C VAL A 52 12.40 -5.65 4.47
N TRP A 53 12.64 -4.79 3.48
CA TRP A 53 12.01 -3.49 3.32
C TRP A 53 11.08 -3.52 2.11
N THR A 54 9.85 -3.01 2.28
CA THR A 54 8.87 -2.97 1.18
C THR A 54 8.19 -1.60 1.12
N GLY A 55 7.18 -1.45 0.24
CA GLY A 55 6.13 -0.44 0.35
C GLY A 55 5.26 -0.73 1.58
N ALA A 56 4.01 -1.17 1.37
CA ALA A 56 3.20 -1.82 2.41
C ALA A 56 2.85 -3.24 1.95
N SER A 57 3.79 -3.90 1.29
CA SER A 57 3.64 -5.26 0.75
C SER A 57 3.45 -6.25 1.89
N THR A 58 2.48 -7.13 1.74
CA THR A 58 2.20 -8.18 2.72
C THR A 58 1.52 -9.36 2.01
N ALA A 59 2.13 -10.54 2.15
CA ALA A 59 1.59 -11.78 1.58
C ALA A 59 2.07 -12.99 2.38
N ALA A 60 1.23 -14.00 2.51
CA ALA A 60 1.58 -15.24 3.20
C ALA A 60 2.77 -15.95 2.53
N GLU A 61 2.83 -15.92 1.20
CA GLU A 61 3.90 -16.51 0.40
C GLU A 61 5.21 -15.71 0.42
N MET A 62 5.21 -14.49 0.94
CA MET A 62 6.39 -13.67 1.19
C MET A 62 6.67 -13.58 2.68
N ASP A 63 5.89 -12.79 3.42
CA ASP A 63 6.11 -12.54 4.86
C ASP A 63 5.95 -13.81 5.68
N GLY A 64 4.88 -14.58 5.44
CA GLY A 64 4.61 -15.82 6.14
C GLY A 64 5.69 -16.87 5.89
N ALA A 65 6.07 -17.09 4.64
CA ALA A 65 7.08 -18.07 4.26
C ALA A 65 8.47 -17.73 4.83
N LEU A 66 8.88 -16.46 4.75
CA LEU A 66 10.17 -16.01 5.30
C LEU A 66 10.18 -16.07 6.83
N ALA A 67 9.07 -15.68 7.48
CA ALA A 67 8.95 -15.76 8.94
C ALA A 67 8.95 -17.21 9.41
N GLU A 68 8.21 -18.11 8.77
CA GLU A 68 8.19 -19.54 9.11
C GLU A 68 9.56 -20.18 8.98
N ALA A 69 10.32 -19.81 7.96
CA ALA A 69 11.69 -20.28 7.75
C ALA A 69 12.73 -19.70 8.73
N GLY A 70 12.33 -18.74 9.57
CA GLY A 70 13.28 -18.01 10.43
C GLY A 70 14.26 -17.13 9.66
N ALA A 71 13.87 -16.72 8.43
CA ALA A 71 14.71 -15.97 7.50
C ALA A 71 14.65 -14.45 7.70
N LEU A 72 13.76 -13.93 8.56
CA LEU A 72 13.64 -12.50 8.83
C LEU A 72 14.43 -12.08 10.08
N GLY A 73 15.29 -11.08 9.93
CA GLY A 73 15.90 -10.34 11.03
C GLY A 73 15.11 -9.10 11.37
N GLN A 74 14.79 -8.29 10.36
CA GLN A 74 14.01 -7.07 10.48
C GLN A 74 12.95 -6.99 9.39
N ARG A 75 11.81 -6.36 9.70
CA ARG A 75 10.72 -6.07 8.77
C ARG A 75 10.27 -4.62 8.89
N LEU A 76 10.08 -3.93 7.77
CA LEU A 76 9.48 -2.59 7.70
C LEU A 76 8.73 -2.40 6.37
N PRO A 77 7.81 -1.43 6.26
CA PRO A 77 7.23 -0.60 7.32
C PRO A 77 5.88 -1.13 7.83
N PHE A 78 5.38 -2.20 7.23
CA PHE A 78 4.01 -2.67 7.41
C PHE A 78 3.93 -4.19 7.32
N ASN A 79 3.08 -4.82 8.12
CA ASN A 79 2.80 -6.25 8.04
C ASN A 79 1.40 -6.58 8.56
N THR A 80 0.69 -7.46 7.85
CA THR A 80 -0.59 -8.03 8.28
C THR A 80 -0.57 -9.56 8.28
N ASP A 81 0.51 -10.19 7.82
CA ASP A 81 0.62 -11.65 7.84
C ASP A 81 0.63 -12.16 9.28
N PRO A 82 -0.22 -13.15 9.63
CA PRO A 82 -0.36 -13.62 11.01
C PRO A 82 0.88 -14.34 11.53
N THR A 83 1.63 -15.06 10.68
CA THR A 83 2.83 -15.79 11.09
C THR A 83 3.97 -14.81 11.39
N CYS A 84 4.19 -13.84 10.50
CA CYS A 84 5.18 -12.79 10.71
C CYS A 84 4.82 -11.94 11.94
N ARG A 85 3.54 -11.57 12.10
CA ARG A 85 3.04 -10.84 13.28
C ARG A 85 3.31 -11.57 14.59
N ALA A 86 3.06 -12.87 14.63
CA ALA A 86 3.31 -13.67 15.84
C ALA A 86 4.78 -13.63 16.24
N ARG A 87 5.71 -13.72 15.29
CA ARG A 87 7.14 -13.66 15.55
C ARG A 87 7.64 -12.26 15.92
N ILE A 88 7.05 -11.20 15.34
CA ILE A 88 7.32 -9.82 15.74
C ILE A 88 6.89 -9.62 17.21
N ASN A 89 5.68 -10.03 17.57
CA ASN A 89 5.19 -9.92 18.94
C ASN A 89 5.96 -10.81 19.94
N ALA A 90 6.62 -11.86 19.47
CA ALA A 90 7.52 -12.68 20.28
C ALA A 90 8.94 -12.10 20.41
N GLY A 91 9.24 -10.99 19.73
CA GLY A 91 10.59 -10.38 19.73
C GLY A 91 11.63 -11.16 18.89
N GLU A 92 11.19 -12.02 17.98
CA GLU A 92 12.07 -12.82 17.12
C GLU A 92 12.44 -12.10 15.82
N ILE A 93 11.65 -11.09 15.44
CA ILE A 93 11.82 -10.23 14.27
C ILE A 93 11.70 -8.78 14.73
N ASP A 94 12.70 -7.96 14.42
CA ASP A 94 12.65 -6.52 14.65
C ASP A 94 11.64 -5.90 13.68
N PHE A 95 10.75 -5.04 14.20
CA PHE A 95 9.76 -4.37 13.38
C PHE A 95 9.90 -2.86 13.48
N ILE A 96 10.00 -2.19 12.33
CA ILE A 96 10.01 -0.73 12.25
C ILE A 96 8.71 -0.30 11.55
N ASP A 97 7.81 0.28 12.34
CA ASP A 97 6.63 0.96 11.84
C ASP A 97 6.97 2.40 11.46
N MET A 98 6.52 2.86 10.30
CA MET A 98 6.70 4.25 9.89
C MET A 98 5.66 4.67 8.84
N HIS A 99 5.43 5.97 8.76
CA HIS A 99 4.61 6.53 7.68
C HIS A 99 5.14 6.12 6.31
N LEU A 100 4.24 5.73 5.42
CA LEU A 100 4.63 5.25 4.10
C LEU A 100 5.33 6.32 3.26
N SER A 101 4.96 7.61 3.44
CA SER A 101 5.66 8.74 2.82
C SER A 101 7.13 8.87 3.21
N HIS A 102 7.52 8.33 4.38
CA HIS A 102 8.88 8.44 4.89
C HIS A 102 9.82 7.32 4.44
N VAL A 103 9.29 6.17 4.01
CA VAL A 103 10.10 4.97 3.74
C VAL A 103 11.19 5.23 2.71
N ALA A 104 10.81 5.71 1.51
CA ALA A 104 11.76 6.03 0.46
C ALA A 104 12.77 7.11 0.90
N GLN A 105 12.29 8.15 1.59
CA GLN A 105 13.12 9.25 2.07
C GLN A 105 14.16 8.79 3.10
N HIS A 106 13.78 7.98 4.08
CA HIS A 106 14.70 7.47 5.10
C HIS A 106 15.72 6.49 4.52
N ALA A 107 15.30 5.67 3.54
CA ALA A 107 16.22 4.82 2.81
C ALA A 107 17.26 5.64 2.02
N TRP A 108 16.82 6.69 1.31
CA TRP A 108 17.70 7.61 0.59
C TRP A 108 18.66 8.39 1.48
N PHE A 109 18.20 8.80 2.69
CA PHE A 109 19.05 9.48 3.65
C PHE A 109 20.09 8.56 4.31
N GLY A 110 19.94 7.24 4.11
CA GLY A 110 20.82 6.24 4.73
C GLY A 110 20.50 5.97 6.20
N PHE A 111 19.39 6.48 6.73
CA PHE A 111 19.01 6.28 8.14
C PHE A 111 18.71 4.82 8.49
N LEU A 112 18.34 4.02 7.48
CA LEU A 112 18.06 2.59 7.63
C LEU A 112 19.28 1.71 7.32
N GLY A 113 20.40 2.32 6.97
CA GLY A 113 21.60 1.62 6.50
C GLY A 113 21.60 1.35 5.00
N PRO A 114 22.68 0.75 4.45
CA PRO A 114 22.80 0.46 3.02
C PRO A 114 21.83 -0.66 2.59
N MET A 115 21.34 -0.59 1.36
CA MET A 115 20.57 -1.65 0.74
C MET A 115 21.47 -2.48 -0.18
N SER A 116 21.70 -3.74 0.17
CA SER A 116 22.58 -4.61 -0.61
C SER A 116 21.90 -5.18 -1.85
N VAL A 117 20.60 -5.51 -1.76
CA VAL A 117 19.89 -6.16 -2.86
C VAL A 117 18.48 -5.56 -3.00
N ALA A 118 18.07 -5.27 -4.23
CA ALA A 118 16.66 -5.05 -4.56
C ALA A 118 16.12 -6.26 -5.32
N VAL A 119 14.94 -6.75 -4.94
CA VAL A 119 14.19 -7.79 -5.65
C VAL A 119 12.91 -7.16 -6.16
N VAL A 120 12.81 -6.96 -7.48
CA VAL A 120 11.73 -6.18 -8.07
C VAL A 120 10.98 -6.99 -9.12
N GLU A 121 9.67 -7.16 -8.90
CA GLU A 121 8.77 -7.71 -9.91
C GLU A 121 8.49 -6.68 -11.00
N VAL A 122 8.56 -7.11 -12.25
CA VAL A 122 8.28 -6.33 -13.45
C VAL A 122 7.52 -7.17 -14.47
N LEU A 123 6.77 -6.54 -15.38
CA LEU A 123 6.11 -7.22 -16.49
C LEU A 123 7.10 -7.60 -17.62
N GLY A 124 8.15 -6.82 -17.76
CA GLY A 124 9.14 -7.02 -18.81
C GLY A 124 10.22 -5.95 -18.80
N VAL A 125 11.16 -6.11 -19.73
CA VAL A 125 12.23 -5.18 -20.00
C VAL A 125 12.09 -4.70 -21.43
N THR A 126 12.13 -3.40 -21.66
CA THR A 126 12.05 -2.81 -23.00
C THR A 126 13.36 -3.01 -23.76
N GLU A 127 13.36 -2.79 -25.09
CA GLU A 127 14.57 -2.93 -25.93
C GLU A 127 15.71 -2.00 -25.49
N ASP A 128 15.38 -0.83 -24.91
CA ASP A 128 16.34 0.15 -24.38
C ASP A 128 16.70 -0.08 -22.89
N GLY A 129 16.28 -1.21 -22.30
CA GLY A 129 16.66 -1.65 -20.96
C GLY A 129 15.85 -1.03 -19.83
N ARG A 130 14.78 -0.28 -20.11
CA ARG A 130 13.85 0.20 -19.09
C ARG A 130 12.91 -0.92 -18.62
N LEU A 131 12.41 -0.84 -17.40
CA LEU A 131 11.56 -1.86 -16.82
C LEU A 131 10.08 -1.44 -16.90
N ILE A 132 9.21 -2.35 -17.30
CA ILE A 132 7.76 -2.16 -17.28
C ILE A 132 7.27 -2.57 -15.89
N PRO A 133 6.76 -1.63 -15.04
CA PRO A 133 6.30 -1.99 -13.70
C PRO A 133 5.08 -2.91 -13.74
N SER A 134 4.85 -3.67 -12.66
CA SER A 134 3.74 -4.58 -12.49
C SER A 134 2.51 -3.88 -11.88
N THR A 135 1.65 -4.61 -11.18
CA THR A 135 0.40 -4.16 -10.55
C THR A 135 0.62 -3.22 -9.36
N ALA A 136 1.86 -3.05 -8.92
CA ALA A 136 2.22 -2.06 -7.91
C ALA A 136 3.56 -1.40 -8.23
N VAL A 137 3.66 -0.11 -7.91
CA VAL A 137 4.92 0.64 -7.97
C VAL A 137 5.61 0.68 -6.60
N GLY A 138 4.87 0.98 -5.53
CA GLY A 138 5.45 1.05 -4.19
C GLY A 138 6.71 1.90 -4.15
N ASN A 139 7.77 1.36 -3.57
CA ASN A 139 9.10 1.98 -3.50
C ASN A 139 10.09 1.46 -4.55
N ASN A 140 9.61 0.79 -5.61
CA ASN A 140 10.47 0.14 -6.60
C ASN A 140 11.52 1.07 -7.21
N LYS A 141 11.12 2.32 -7.52
CA LYS A 141 12.04 3.35 -8.01
C LYS A 141 13.22 3.54 -7.05
N THR A 142 12.92 3.76 -5.78
CA THR A 142 13.94 3.99 -4.75
C THR A 142 14.83 2.77 -4.57
N TRP A 143 14.26 1.56 -4.53
CA TRP A 143 15.03 0.32 -4.40
C TRP A 143 16.02 0.13 -5.55
N LEU A 144 15.61 0.38 -6.79
CA LEU A 144 16.48 0.29 -7.97
C LEU A 144 17.60 1.33 -7.97
N GLU A 145 17.35 2.53 -7.43
CA GLU A 145 18.33 3.60 -7.34
C GLU A 145 19.42 3.32 -6.28
N ILE A 146 19.03 2.88 -5.08
CA ILE A 146 19.94 2.79 -3.92
C ILE A 146 20.59 1.42 -3.73
N ALA A 147 20.01 0.34 -4.24
CA ALA A 147 20.58 -1.00 -4.05
C ALA A 147 21.92 -1.18 -4.79
N ASP A 148 22.82 -1.93 -4.18
CA ASP A 148 24.10 -2.33 -4.81
C ASP A 148 23.88 -3.33 -5.93
N LYS A 149 22.92 -4.27 -5.76
CA LYS A 149 22.58 -5.33 -6.70
C LYS A 149 21.06 -5.39 -6.89
N VAL A 150 20.65 -5.81 -8.09
CA VAL A 150 19.24 -5.95 -8.47
C VAL A 150 18.98 -7.36 -8.96
N ILE A 151 17.91 -7.97 -8.46
CA ILE A 151 17.31 -9.18 -8.98
C ILE A 151 15.95 -8.80 -9.55
N LEU A 152 15.75 -9.08 -10.84
CA LEU A 152 14.46 -8.84 -11.48
C LEU A 152 13.65 -10.15 -11.48
N GLU A 153 12.38 -10.07 -11.06
CA GLU A 153 11.41 -11.12 -11.26
C GLU A 153 10.45 -10.69 -12.37
N VAL A 154 10.62 -11.26 -13.56
CA VAL A 154 9.77 -10.96 -14.73
C VAL A 154 8.53 -11.83 -14.65
N ASN A 155 7.38 -11.20 -14.37
CA ASN A 155 6.11 -11.88 -14.23
C ASN A 155 5.21 -11.65 -15.44
N THR A 156 4.94 -12.71 -16.19
CA THR A 156 4.13 -12.68 -17.40
C THR A 156 2.62 -12.90 -17.16
N LYS A 157 2.17 -13.04 -15.90
CA LYS A 157 0.74 -13.26 -15.58
C LYS A 157 -0.10 -12.00 -15.69
N PRO A 158 0.31 -10.82 -15.16
CA PRO A 158 -0.49 -9.61 -15.32
C PRO A 158 -0.54 -9.17 -16.81
N PRO A 159 -1.59 -8.48 -17.26
CA PRO A 159 -1.75 -8.10 -18.65
C PRO A 159 -0.60 -7.23 -19.16
N ALA A 160 0.04 -7.62 -20.24
CA ALA A 160 1.13 -6.82 -20.87
C ALA A 160 0.65 -5.40 -21.26
N LYS A 161 -0.64 -5.23 -21.56
CA LYS A 161 -1.26 -3.93 -21.86
C LYS A 161 -1.28 -2.96 -20.67
N MET A 162 -0.87 -3.36 -19.48
CA MET A 162 -0.61 -2.43 -18.38
C MET A 162 0.56 -1.47 -18.68
N GLU A 163 1.40 -1.78 -19.66
CA GLU A 163 2.41 -0.85 -20.14
C GLU A 163 1.79 0.51 -20.49
N GLY A 164 2.35 1.58 -19.91
CA GLY A 164 1.85 2.94 -20.06
C GLY A 164 0.83 3.39 -18.98
N MET A 165 0.36 2.52 -18.09
CA MET A 165 -0.47 2.90 -16.94
C MET A 165 0.31 3.64 -15.84
N HIS A 166 1.62 3.47 -15.80
CA HIS A 166 2.50 3.97 -14.76
C HIS A 166 2.94 5.41 -15.02
N ASP A 167 3.28 6.13 -13.93
CA ASP A 167 3.76 7.52 -13.95
C ASP A 167 4.87 7.68 -12.92
N ILE A 168 6.08 7.30 -13.28
CA ILE A 168 7.24 7.24 -12.40
C ILE A 168 7.95 8.59 -12.40
N TYR A 169 7.81 9.33 -11.31
CA TYR A 169 8.42 10.65 -11.16
C TYR A 169 9.83 10.55 -10.58
N TYR A 170 10.82 11.07 -11.31
CA TYR A 170 12.24 11.06 -10.94
C TYR A 170 12.74 12.38 -10.35
N GLY A 171 11.87 13.37 -10.18
CA GLY A 171 12.23 14.68 -9.67
C GLY A 171 12.38 14.77 -8.14
N THR A 172 12.12 13.69 -7.40
CA THR A 172 12.36 13.67 -5.95
C THR A 172 13.87 13.66 -5.69
N ALA A 173 14.30 14.52 -4.78
CA ALA A 173 15.71 14.69 -4.44
C ALA A 173 15.90 14.85 -2.93
N ILE A 174 17.14 14.65 -2.47
CA ILE A 174 17.53 14.93 -1.09
C ILE A 174 17.60 16.45 -0.88
N PRO A 175 17.08 16.99 0.24
CA PRO A 175 17.24 18.41 0.56
C PRO A 175 18.72 18.84 0.54
N PRO A 176 19.02 20.09 0.14
CA PRO A 176 18.09 21.17 -0.23
C PRO A 176 17.70 21.20 -1.70
N ARG A 177 18.02 20.17 -2.48
CA ARG A 177 17.80 20.13 -3.94
C ARG A 177 16.37 19.75 -4.31
N ARG A 178 15.51 19.48 -3.33
CA ARG A 178 14.10 19.12 -3.56
C ARG A 178 13.35 20.34 -4.12
N VAL A 179 12.67 20.13 -5.22
CA VAL A 179 11.80 21.13 -5.87
C VAL A 179 10.33 20.76 -5.66
N PRO A 180 9.40 21.72 -5.80
CA PRO A 180 7.97 21.41 -5.76
C PRO A 180 7.58 20.37 -6.81
N ILE A 181 6.75 19.40 -6.41
CA ILE A 181 6.22 18.40 -7.32
C ILE A 181 5.07 19.04 -8.11
N ALA A 182 5.20 19.08 -9.45
CA ALA A 182 4.28 19.79 -10.34
C ALA A 182 3.00 18.99 -10.66
N LEU A 183 2.41 18.31 -9.66
CA LEU A 183 1.14 17.61 -9.78
C LEU A 183 0.03 18.52 -9.23
N THR A 184 -0.81 19.06 -10.09
CA THR A 184 -1.86 20.05 -9.75
C THR A 184 -3.25 19.46 -9.68
N HIS A 185 -3.48 18.34 -10.40
CA HIS A 185 -4.71 17.57 -10.36
C HIS A 185 -4.38 16.09 -10.08
N ALA A 186 -5.32 15.35 -9.52
CA ALA A 186 -5.11 13.94 -9.14
C ALA A 186 -4.75 13.05 -10.35
N ASP A 187 -5.17 13.42 -11.55
CA ASP A 187 -4.94 12.70 -12.80
C ASP A 187 -3.82 13.28 -13.68
N ASP A 188 -3.07 14.29 -13.21
CA ASP A 188 -1.88 14.78 -13.93
C ASP A 188 -0.82 13.68 -14.03
N ARG A 189 -0.16 13.57 -15.18
CA ARG A 189 1.05 12.76 -15.35
C ARG A 189 2.27 13.66 -15.31
N ILE A 190 3.22 13.35 -14.44
CA ILE A 190 4.41 14.15 -14.16
C ILE A 190 5.72 13.39 -14.35
N GLY A 191 5.65 12.10 -14.63
CA GLY A 191 6.76 11.19 -14.78
C GLY A 191 6.78 10.46 -16.13
N GLU A 192 7.40 9.31 -16.14
CA GLU A 192 7.49 8.42 -17.29
C GLU A 192 6.86 7.05 -16.97
N PRO A 193 6.48 6.25 -18.00
CA PRO A 193 5.79 4.99 -17.76
C PRO A 193 6.70 3.82 -17.34
N TYR A 194 8.00 4.05 -17.17
CA TYR A 194 8.98 3.00 -16.94
C TYR A 194 9.84 3.25 -15.71
N LEU A 195 10.30 2.16 -15.09
CA LEU A 195 11.36 2.21 -14.10
C LEU A 195 12.73 2.14 -14.81
N ARG A 196 13.68 2.90 -14.27
CA ARG A 196 15.09 2.90 -14.71
C ARG A 196 15.90 1.99 -13.81
N VAL A 197 16.84 1.27 -14.40
CA VAL A 197 17.84 0.48 -13.66
C VAL A 197 19.19 0.64 -14.32
N ASP A 198 20.25 0.70 -13.52
CA ASP A 198 21.60 0.54 -14.06
C ASP A 198 21.82 -0.94 -14.41
N PRO A 199 22.02 -1.30 -15.70
CA PRO A 199 22.19 -2.70 -16.10
C PRO A 199 23.35 -3.40 -15.38
N ALA A 200 24.38 -2.65 -14.95
CA ALA A 200 25.53 -3.21 -14.23
C ALA A 200 25.15 -3.74 -12.83
N LYS A 201 24.06 -3.25 -12.25
CA LYS A 201 23.55 -3.74 -10.97
C LYS A 201 22.70 -5.01 -11.09
N VAL A 202 22.21 -5.35 -12.29
CA VAL A 202 21.31 -6.51 -12.49
C VAL A 202 22.14 -7.80 -12.48
N VAL A 203 22.06 -8.53 -11.39
CA VAL A 203 22.84 -9.78 -11.18
C VAL A 203 22.04 -11.04 -11.51
N ALA A 204 20.71 -10.95 -11.57
CA ALA A 204 19.84 -12.07 -11.90
C ALA A 204 18.51 -11.60 -12.50
N VAL A 205 17.97 -12.43 -13.40
CA VAL A 205 16.61 -12.34 -13.92
C VAL A 205 15.96 -13.71 -13.72
N VAL A 206 14.79 -13.72 -13.07
CA VAL A 206 13.98 -14.90 -12.81
C VAL A 206 12.63 -14.70 -13.49
N GLU A 207 12.17 -15.70 -14.22
CA GLU A 207 10.85 -15.66 -14.85
C GLU A 207 9.80 -16.33 -13.97
N THR A 208 8.60 -15.75 -13.94
CA THR A 208 7.44 -16.32 -13.24
C THR A 208 6.16 -16.05 -14.01
N HIS A 209 5.13 -16.86 -13.72
CA HIS A 209 3.78 -16.69 -14.24
C HIS A 209 2.77 -16.95 -13.12
N LYS A 210 2.71 -16.02 -12.14
CA LYS A 210 1.85 -16.15 -10.96
C LYS A 210 1.07 -14.87 -10.73
N GLY A 211 -0.23 -15.02 -10.43
CA GLY A 211 -1.08 -13.88 -10.05
C GLY A 211 -0.69 -13.29 -8.71
N ASP A 212 -1.15 -12.07 -8.49
CA ASP A 212 -1.16 -11.44 -7.17
C ASP A 212 -2.10 -12.21 -6.22
N ARG A 213 -1.98 -11.90 -4.93
CA ARG A 213 -2.88 -12.45 -3.92
C ARG A 213 -4.33 -12.13 -4.27
N ASP A 214 -5.18 -13.15 -4.28
CA ASP A 214 -6.63 -12.98 -4.38
C ASP A 214 -7.15 -12.33 -3.09
N ASN A 215 -7.66 -11.12 -3.19
CA ASN A 215 -8.25 -10.43 -2.07
C ASN A 215 -9.74 -10.78 -1.97
N VAL A 216 -10.06 -11.65 -1.02
CA VAL A 216 -11.45 -11.95 -0.68
C VAL A 216 -11.99 -10.83 0.19
N PHE A 217 -12.77 -9.93 -0.41
CA PHE A 217 -13.48 -8.89 0.35
C PHE A 217 -14.79 -9.48 0.89
N ALA A 218 -14.96 -9.39 2.22
CA ALA A 218 -16.24 -9.73 2.82
C ALA A 218 -17.30 -8.70 2.37
N GLN A 219 -18.53 -9.17 2.22
CA GLN A 219 -19.65 -8.25 1.98
C GLN A 219 -19.83 -7.34 3.18
N PRO A 220 -20.14 -6.04 2.96
CA PRO A 220 -20.41 -5.11 4.07
C PRO A 220 -21.52 -5.64 4.98
N ASP A 221 -21.27 -5.63 6.27
CA ASP A 221 -22.26 -5.96 7.29
C ASP A 221 -23.16 -4.77 7.62
N ALA A 222 -24.14 -4.97 8.50
CA ALA A 222 -25.09 -3.92 8.87
C ALA A 222 -24.41 -2.69 9.48
N ASN A 223 -23.38 -2.87 10.31
CA ASN A 223 -22.64 -1.78 10.92
C ASN A 223 -21.84 -0.99 9.87
N SER A 224 -21.16 -1.69 8.97
CA SER A 224 -20.42 -1.05 7.87
C SER A 224 -21.35 -0.22 6.98
N ASN A 225 -22.57 -0.69 6.71
CA ASN A 225 -23.56 0.05 5.94
C ASN A 225 -24.08 1.30 6.68
N LEU A 226 -24.29 1.24 7.99
CA LEU A 226 -24.69 2.40 8.80
C LEU A 226 -23.58 3.47 8.85
N ILE A 227 -22.33 3.06 9.06
CA ILE A 227 -21.17 3.96 9.00
C ILE A 227 -21.09 4.64 7.63
N ALA A 228 -21.21 3.85 6.56
CA ALA A 228 -21.18 4.37 5.19
C ALA A 228 -22.31 5.36 4.93
N ALA A 229 -23.54 5.06 5.37
CA ALA A 229 -24.68 5.97 5.23
C ALA A 229 -24.43 7.32 5.92
N SER A 230 -23.88 7.32 7.15
CA SER A 230 -23.54 8.54 7.86
C SER A 230 -22.51 9.39 7.11
N ILE A 231 -21.48 8.76 6.52
CA ILE A 231 -20.47 9.46 5.71
C ILE A 231 -21.10 10.05 4.43
N ILE A 232 -21.91 9.27 3.71
CA ILE A 232 -22.58 9.70 2.47
C ILE A 232 -23.52 10.87 2.76
N ASP A 233 -24.31 10.79 3.83
CA ASP A 233 -25.23 11.88 4.23
C ASP A 233 -24.46 13.13 4.61
N PHE A 234 -23.35 13.00 5.33
CA PHE A 234 -22.47 14.12 5.67
C PHE A 234 -21.90 14.78 4.41
N LEU A 235 -21.31 14.01 3.49
CA LEU A 235 -20.75 14.55 2.25
C LEU A 235 -21.81 15.24 1.38
N ALA A 236 -23.00 14.64 1.26
CA ALA A 236 -24.12 15.23 0.52
C ALA A 236 -24.61 16.54 1.17
N HIS A 237 -24.61 16.59 2.52
CA HIS A 237 -24.93 17.81 3.26
C HIS A 237 -23.88 18.91 3.02
N GLU A 238 -22.59 18.58 3.06
CA GLU A 238 -21.50 19.55 2.83
C GLU A 238 -21.55 20.14 1.40
N MET A 239 -21.89 19.31 0.41
CA MET A 239 -22.14 19.79 -0.96
C MET A 239 -23.34 20.73 -1.02
N LYS A 240 -24.46 20.36 -0.39
CA LYS A 240 -25.67 21.20 -0.34
C LYS A 240 -25.41 22.55 0.30
N MET A 241 -24.56 22.59 1.33
CA MET A 241 -24.16 23.82 2.03
C MET A 241 -23.07 24.62 1.27
N GLY A 242 -22.59 24.12 0.14
CA GLY A 242 -21.54 24.78 -0.66
C GLY A 242 -20.15 24.75 -0.02
N ARG A 243 -19.91 23.86 0.96
CA ARG A 243 -18.60 23.66 1.60
C ARG A 243 -17.75 22.60 0.88
N LEU A 244 -18.39 21.74 0.09
CA LEU A 244 -17.72 20.88 -0.90
C LEU A 244 -18.14 21.30 -2.31
N PRO A 245 -17.23 21.27 -3.30
CA PRO A 245 -17.58 21.53 -4.70
C PRO A 245 -18.47 20.41 -5.25
N LYS A 246 -19.21 20.70 -6.34
CA LYS A 246 -20.10 19.72 -7.00
C LYS A 246 -19.33 18.51 -7.52
N GLU A 247 -18.17 18.75 -8.07
CA GLU A 247 -17.28 17.76 -8.66
C GLU A 247 -16.56 16.91 -7.59
N MET A 248 -16.82 17.19 -6.31
CA MET A 248 -16.11 16.61 -5.20
C MET A 248 -14.59 16.84 -5.26
N LEU A 249 -13.94 16.64 -4.13
CA LEU A 249 -12.48 16.58 -4.03
C LEU A 249 -12.01 15.13 -4.21
N PRO A 250 -10.76 14.90 -4.56
CA PRO A 250 -10.25 13.53 -4.74
C PRO A 250 -10.46 12.67 -3.49
N ILE A 251 -10.77 11.40 -3.70
CA ILE A 251 -11.12 10.46 -2.63
C ILE A 251 -9.96 9.49 -2.39
N GLN A 252 -9.56 9.34 -1.13
CA GLN A 252 -8.77 8.23 -0.64
C GLN A 252 -9.68 7.31 0.18
N SER A 253 -9.56 6.01 -0.06
CA SER A 253 -10.26 4.98 0.71
C SER A 253 -9.26 3.96 1.24
N GLY A 254 -9.38 3.63 2.51
CA GLY A 254 -8.69 2.49 3.11
C GLY A 254 -9.21 1.15 2.58
N VAL A 255 -8.74 0.06 3.17
CA VAL A 255 -9.12 -1.32 2.82
C VAL A 255 -10.09 -1.88 3.87
N GLY A 256 -11.10 -2.65 3.46
CA GLY A 256 -11.98 -3.38 4.36
C GLY A 256 -13.47 -3.10 4.17
N ASN A 257 -14.31 -3.70 5.03
CA ASN A 257 -15.76 -3.73 4.87
C ASN A 257 -16.41 -2.34 4.84
N VAL A 258 -15.98 -1.45 5.74
CA VAL A 258 -16.51 -0.07 5.80
C VAL A 258 -16.12 0.70 4.53
N ALA A 259 -14.85 0.57 4.09
CA ALA A 259 -14.38 1.19 2.85
C ALA A 259 -15.21 0.74 1.66
N ASN A 260 -15.47 -0.55 1.54
CA ASN A 260 -16.31 -1.11 0.47
C ASN A 260 -17.75 -0.60 0.54
N ALA A 261 -18.32 -0.47 1.75
CA ALA A 261 -19.67 0.09 1.95
C ALA A 261 -19.74 1.56 1.51
N VAL A 262 -18.71 2.36 1.84
CA VAL A 262 -18.65 3.78 1.43
C VAL A 262 -18.53 3.89 -0.09
N LEU A 263 -17.67 3.10 -0.75
CA LEU A 263 -17.55 3.09 -2.21
C LEU A 263 -18.88 2.69 -2.89
N ALA A 264 -19.60 1.71 -2.34
CA ALA A 264 -20.95 1.35 -2.80
C ALA A 264 -21.97 2.49 -2.59
N GLY A 265 -21.87 3.21 -1.48
CA GLY A 265 -22.68 4.40 -1.20
C GLY A 265 -22.38 5.55 -2.18
N LEU A 266 -21.12 5.77 -2.54
CA LEU A 266 -20.74 6.74 -3.58
C LEU A 266 -21.27 6.36 -4.96
N LEU A 267 -21.30 5.06 -5.26
CA LEU A 267 -21.85 4.55 -6.54
C LEU A 267 -23.34 4.87 -6.71
N THR A 268 -24.11 4.74 -5.64
CA THR A 268 -25.57 4.95 -5.64
C THR A 268 -25.99 6.37 -5.27
N GLY A 269 -25.09 7.15 -4.67
CA GLY A 269 -25.33 8.51 -4.19
C GLY A 269 -25.35 9.57 -5.32
N PRO A 270 -25.55 10.85 -4.92
CA PRO A 270 -25.71 11.98 -5.86
C PRO A 270 -24.36 12.49 -6.41
N PHE A 271 -23.29 11.73 -6.28
CA PHE A 271 -21.94 12.14 -6.64
C PHE A 271 -21.63 11.82 -8.09
N GLU A 272 -20.93 12.73 -8.77
CA GLU A 272 -20.53 12.61 -10.17
C GLU A 272 -19.11 13.12 -10.38
N ASN A 273 -18.45 12.68 -11.45
CA ASN A 273 -17.10 13.11 -11.84
C ASN A 273 -16.04 12.95 -10.75
N LEU A 274 -16.16 11.90 -9.92
CA LEU A 274 -15.22 11.62 -8.85
C LEU A 274 -13.82 11.39 -9.42
N LEU A 275 -12.81 11.75 -8.62
CA LEU A 275 -11.41 11.43 -8.83
C LEU A 275 -10.90 10.60 -7.64
N GLY A 276 -10.11 9.58 -7.93
CA GLY A 276 -9.38 8.82 -6.91
C GLY A 276 -7.94 9.34 -6.76
N PHE A 277 -7.51 9.58 -5.52
CA PHE A 277 -6.11 9.77 -5.16
C PHE A 277 -5.85 8.99 -3.87
N THR A 278 -5.35 7.77 -4.02
CA THR A 278 -5.31 6.77 -2.96
C THR A 278 -4.02 5.94 -3.01
N GLU A 279 -3.84 5.06 -2.05
CA GLU A 279 -2.76 4.08 -2.06
C GLU A 279 -3.11 2.87 -2.93
N VAL A 280 -4.32 2.33 -2.74
CA VAL A 280 -4.76 1.06 -3.32
C VAL A 280 -6.06 1.24 -4.07
N LEU A 281 -6.07 0.79 -5.30
CA LEU A 281 -7.32 0.60 -6.06
C LEU A 281 -7.90 -0.77 -5.74
N GLN A 282 -9.18 -0.78 -5.38
CA GLN A 282 -9.95 -1.96 -5.02
C GLN A 282 -11.18 -2.09 -5.91
N ASP A 283 -11.89 -3.21 -5.78
CA ASP A 283 -13.10 -3.54 -6.56
C ASP A 283 -14.08 -2.37 -6.66
N GLY A 284 -14.46 -1.76 -5.54
CA GLY A 284 -15.43 -0.67 -5.52
C GLY A 284 -15.00 0.57 -6.32
N MET A 285 -13.70 0.83 -6.47
CA MET A 285 -13.23 1.91 -7.34
C MET A 285 -13.32 1.55 -8.82
N LEU A 286 -13.11 0.27 -9.17
CA LEU A 286 -13.36 -0.21 -10.52
C LEU A 286 -14.85 -0.10 -10.87
N ASP A 287 -15.74 -0.43 -9.93
CA ASP A 287 -17.20 -0.27 -10.10
C ASP A 287 -17.57 1.20 -10.37
N LEU A 288 -17.00 2.14 -9.61
CA LEU A 288 -17.20 3.59 -9.84
C LEU A 288 -16.71 4.04 -11.22
N LEU A 289 -15.54 3.55 -11.67
CA LEU A 289 -15.02 3.82 -13.01
C LEU A 289 -15.93 3.24 -14.09
N ARG A 290 -16.39 1.99 -13.93
CA ARG A 290 -17.30 1.31 -14.88
C ARG A 290 -18.66 1.99 -14.99
N ALA A 291 -19.18 2.46 -13.87
CA ALA A 291 -20.45 3.20 -13.83
C ALA A 291 -20.34 4.64 -14.35
N GLY A 292 -19.14 5.12 -14.66
CA GLY A 292 -18.90 6.51 -15.08
C GLY A 292 -19.06 7.54 -13.95
N LYS A 293 -19.17 7.09 -12.69
CA LYS A 293 -19.22 7.96 -11.51
C LYS A 293 -17.85 8.53 -11.16
N MET A 294 -16.78 7.76 -11.43
CA MET A 294 -15.39 8.18 -11.29
C MET A 294 -14.77 8.30 -12.68
N SER A 295 -14.13 9.41 -12.95
CA SER A 295 -13.50 9.67 -14.26
C SER A 295 -12.11 9.05 -14.34
N ARG A 296 -11.29 9.18 -13.28
CA ARG A 296 -9.93 8.66 -13.19
C ARG A 296 -9.57 8.34 -11.75
N ALA A 297 -8.59 7.45 -11.59
CA ALA A 297 -8.04 7.09 -10.29
C ALA A 297 -6.51 7.00 -10.34
N SER A 298 -5.85 7.54 -9.33
CA SER A 298 -4.42 7.53 -9.12
C SER A 298 -4.09 6.77 -7.85
N ALA A 299 -3.17 5.80 -7.93
CA ALA A 299 -2.77 4.96 -6.79
C ALA A 299 -1.33 4.47 -6.91
N THR A 300 -0.83 3.75 -5.91
CA THR A 300 0.45 3.05 -6.01
C THR A 300 0.28 1.57 -6.35
N SER A 301 -0.92 1.00 -6.16
CA SER A 301 -1.19 -0.41 -6.48
C SER A 301 -2.64 -0.67 -6.86
N ILE A 302 -2.86 -1.81 -7.54
CA ILE A 302 -4.17 -2.40 -7.83
C ILE A 302 -4.25 -3.72 -7.07
N SER A 303 -5.21 -3.84 -6.15
CA SER A 303 -5.39 -5.01 -5.29
C SER A 303 -6.84 -5.46 -5.36
N LEU A 304 -7.12 -6.46 -6.18
CA LEU A 304 -8.46 -6.87 -6.58
C LEU A 304 -8.84 -8.26 -6.07
N SER A 305 -10.16 -8.51 -5.99
CA SER A 305 -10.68 -9.87 -5.90
C SER A 305 -10.54 -10.60 -7.25
N GLY A 306 -10.60 -11.92 -7.24
CA GLY A 306 -10.47 -12.70 -8.46
C GLY A 306 -11.52 -12.38 -9.52
N SER A 307 -12.72 -11.92 -9.15
CA SER A 307 -13.75 -11.48 -10.10
C SER A 307 -13.43 -10.12 -10.71
N ALA A 308 -13.02 -9.15 -9.90
CA ALA A 308 -12.63 -7.83 -10.37
C ALA A 308 -11.33 -7.88 -11.17
N TYR A 309 -10.40 -8.78 -10.83
CA TYR A 309 -9.18 -8.99 -11.62
C TYR A 309 -9.49 -9.52 -13.03
N ARG A 310 -10.46 -10.45 -13.17
CA ARG A 310 -10.89 -10.91 -14.50
C ARG A 310 -11.51 -9.79 -15.33
N ASP A 311 -12.39 -8.97 -14.73
CA ASP A 311 -12.94 -7.79 -15.42
C ASP A 311 -11.84 -6.81 -15.81
N PHE A 312 -10.87 -6.57 -14.93
CA PHE A 312 -9.71 -5.73 -15.23
C PHE A 312 -8.89 -6.27 -16.41
N GLU A 313 -8.60 -7.57 -16.43
CA GLU A 313 -7.84 -8.23 -17.49
C GLU A 313 -8.58 -8.18 -18.84
N GLU A 314 -9.87 -8.51 -18.84
CA GLU A 314 -10.72 -8.51 -20.05
C GLU A 314 -10.97 -7.10 -20.62
N ASN A 315 -11.02 -6.08 -19.75
CA ASN A 315 -11.30 -4.69 -20.13
C ASN A 315 -10.08 -3.77 -19.92
N ILE A 316 -8.89 -4.29 -20.05
CA ILE A 316 -7.64 -3.55 -19.74
C ILE A 316 -7.51 -2.24 -20.53
N ASP A 317 -7.99 -2.19 -21.78
CA ASP A 317 -7.95 -0.98 -22.62
C ASP A 317 -8.82 0.15 -22.04
N PHE A 318 -9.94 -0.19 -21.38
CA PHE A 318 -10.78 0.77 -20.66
C PHE A 318 -10.06 1.32 -19.42
N TYR A 319 -9.42 0.43 -18.64
CA TYR A 319 -8.79 0.80 -17.37
C TYR A 319 -7.46 1.53 -17.55
N ARG A 320 -6.65 1.16 -18.57
CA ARG A 320 -5.36 1.80 -18.80
C ARG A 320 -5.44 3.29 -19.12
N GLU A 321 -6.55 3.75 -19.64
CA GLU A 321 -6.80 5.18 -19.90
C GLU A 321 -7.27 5.95 -18.65
N ARG A 322 -7.70 5.24 -17.59
CA ARG A 322 -8.35 5.82 -16.41
C ARG A 322 -7.59 5.62 -15.12
N ILE A 323 -6.65 4.71 -15.09
CA ILE A 323 -5.84 4.39 -13.91
C ILE A 323 -4.40 4.86 -14.11
N ILE A 324 -3.85 5.51 -13.10
CA ILE A 324 -2.46 5.96 -13.06
C ILE A 324 -1.78 5.32 -11.83
N LEU A 325 -0.72 4.56 -12.06
CA LEU A 325 0.06 3.94 -10.98
C LEU A 325 1.35 4.72 -10.73
N ARG A 326 1.56 5.15 -9.48
CA ARG A 326 2.63 6.06 -9.08
C ARG A 326 3.55 5.46 -8.02
N PRO A 327 4.79 5.95 -7.88
CA PRO A 327 5.59 5.66 -6.69
C PRO A 327 4.85 6.05 -5.41
N GLN A 328 5.03 5.27 -4.36
CA GLN A 328 4.45 5.49 -3.04
C GLN A 328 4.80 6.89 -2.49
N GLU A 329 6.00 7.37 -2.74
CA GLU A 329 6.44 8.72 -2.36
C GLU A 329 5.64 9.85 -3.03
N ILE A 330 4.84 9.55 -4.06
CA ILE A 330 3.92 10.48 -4.72
C ILE A 330 2.49 10.25 -4.22
N SER A 331 1.99 9.00 -4.23
CA SER A 331 0.61 8.71 -3.79
C SER A 331 0.38 9.08 -2.31
N ASN A 332 1.40 8.93 -1.47
CA ASN A 332 1.35 9.24 -0.03
C ASN A 332 1.98 10.58 0.34
N HIS A 333 2.28 11.44 -0.63
CA HIS A 333 3.00 12.68 -0.35
C HIS A 333 2.13 13.68 0.42
N PRO A 334 2.50 14.08 1.66
CA PRO A 334 1.68 14.94 2.52
C PRO A 334 1.27 16.27 1.87
N GLU A 335 2.20 16.93 1.16
CA GLU A 335 1.93 18.19 0.47
C GLU A 335 0.92 18.00 -0.67
N LEU A 336 1.03 16.90 -1.44
CA LEU A 336 0.09 16.60 -2.52
C LEU A 336 -1.31 16.30 -1.97
N VAL A 337 -1.41 15.47 -0.94
CA VAL A 337 -2.68 15.18 -0.25
C VAL A 337 -3.37 16.47 0.20
N ARG A 338 -2.60 17.38 0.82
CA ARG A 338 -3.10 18.69 1.31
C ARG A 338 -3.50 19.61 0.18
N ARG A 339 -2.66 19.77 -0.83
CA ARG A 339 -2.89 20.69 -1.95
C ARG A 339 -4.05 20.25 -2.84
N LEU A 340 -4.19 18.95 -3.08
CA LEU A 340 -5.32 18.39 -3.83
C LEU A 340 -6.63 18.41 -3.04
N GLY A 341 -6.57 18.61 -1.72
CA GLY A 341 -7.74 18.61 -0.87
C GLY A 341 -8.39 17.22 -0.70
N VAL A 342 -7.59 16.17 -0.57
CA VAL A 342 -8.09 14.79 -0.53
C VAL A 342 -9.08 14.58 0.62
N ILE A 343 -10.21 13.93 0.34
CA ILE A 343 -11.12 13.40 1.35
C ILE A 343 -10.61 12.02 1.76
N ALA A 344 -10.13 11.92 2.99
CA ALA A 344 -9.46 10.73 3.51
C ALA A 344 -10.38 9.90 4.40
N MET A 345 -10.42 8.59 4.18
CA MET A 345 -11.22 7.64 4.95
C MET A 345 -10.35 6.46 5.39
N ASN A 346 -10.09 6.38 6.70
CA ASN A 346 -9.21 5.39 7.29
C ASN A 346 -9.90 4.64 8.43
N SER A 347 -9.58 3.34 8.56
CA SER A 347 -10.06 2.53 9.68
C SER A 347 -9.18 2.73 10.90
N MET A 348 -9.76 2.53 12.07
CA MET A 348 -9.07 2.52 13.36
C MET A 348 -9.45 1.29 14.18
N ILE A 349 -8.64 0.93 15.16
CA ILE A 349 -8.95 -0.11 16.16
C ILE A 349 -9.81 0.49 17.27
N GLU A 350 -9.40 1.64 17.80
CA GLU A 350 -10.10 2.36 18.86
C GLU A 350 -9.81 3.87 18.81
N ALA A 351 -10.70 4.64 19.40
CA ALA A 351 -10.51 6.07 19.65
C ALA A 351 -10.82 6.38 21.13
N ASP A 352 -10.16 7.38 21.70
CA ASP A 352 -10.52 7.85 23.03
C ASP A 352 -11.40 9.10 23.00
N ILE A 353 -11.90 9.46 24.20
CA ILE A 353 -12.81 10.62 24.37
C ILE A 353 -12.16 11.96 24.07
N TYR A 354 -10.83 12.02 23.91
CA TYR A 354 -10.09 13.22 23.53
C TYR A 354 -9.90 13.32 22.02
N GLY A 355 -10.11 12.20 21.29
CA GLY A 355 -9.90 12.11 19.84
C GLY A 355 -8.56 11.52 19.42
N ASN A 356 -7.80 10.92 20.36
CA ASN A 356 -6.62 10.13 19.96
C ASN A 356 -7.06 8.82 19.33
N ILE A 357 -6.32 8.37 18.31
CA ILE A 357 -6.62 7.18 17.52
C ILE A 357 -5.51 6.14 17.67
N ASN A 358 -5.91 4.91 17.92
CA ASN A 358 -5.08 3.72 17.83
C ASN A 358 -5.49 2.90 16.60
N SER A 359 -4.56 2.66 15.68
CA SER A 359 -4.76 1.88 14.45
C SER A 359 -3.86 0.67 14.36
N THR A 360 -2.92 0.47 15.30
CA THR A 360 -1.83 -0.50 15.14
C THR A 360 -1.74 -1.55 16.24
N HIS A 361 -2.12 -1.25 17.47
CA HIS A 361 -1.88 -2.12 18.63
C HIS A 361 -3.16 -2.51 19.36
N VAL A 362 -3.16 -3.69 19.94
CA VAL A 362 -4.19 -4.16 20.88
C VAL A 362 -3.55 -4.43 22.26
N MET A 363 -4.28 -4.17 23.32
CA MET A 363 -3.82 -4.37 24.72
C MET A 363 -2.49 -3.64 25.02
N GLY A 364 -2.25 -2.51 24.38
CA GLY A 364 -1.09 -1.64 24.54
C GLY A 364 0.17 -2.08 23.80
N THR A 365 0.48 -3.36 23.76
CA THR A 365 1.76 -3.86 23.24
C THR A 365 1.65 -4.86 22.10
N GLY A 366 0.47 -5.44 21.87
CA GLY A 366 0.26 -6.43 20.82
C GLY A 366 0.13 -5.75 19.46
N MET A 367 1.19 -5.79 18.63
CA MET A 367 1.16 -5.26 17.26
C MET A 367 0.19 -6.06 16.40
N MET A 368 -0.68 -5.38 15.69
CA MET A 368 -1.63 -5.95 14.71
C MET A 368 -1.16 -5.72 13.27
N ASN A 369 -0.65 -4.53 12.98
CA ASN A 369 -0.17 -4.08 11.68
C ASN A 369 0.67 -2.81 11.89
N GLY A 370 1.26 -2.27 10.84
CA GLY A 370 1.85 -0.93 10.88
C GLY A 370 0.81 0.17 10.64
N ILE A 371 1.20 1.42 10.84
CA ILE A 371 0.37 2.60 10.62
C ILE A 371 -0.11 2.72 9.15
N GLY A 372 0.66 2.17 8.22
CA GLY A 372 0.37 2.31 6.80
C GLY A 372 0.42 3.78 6.36
N GLY A 373 -0.48 4.14 5.44
CA GLY A 373 -0.62 5.51 4.97
C GLY A 373 -1.67 6.33 5.70
N SER A 374 -2.31 5.78 6.73
CA SER A 374 -3.40 6.49 7.41
C SER A 374 -2.99 7.86 7.93
N GLY A 375 -1.77 8.01 8.48
CA GLY A 375 -1.23 9.27 8.94
C GLY A 375 -0.89 10.25 7.81
N ASP A 376 -0.42 9.74 6.69
CA ASP A 376 -0.12 10.57 5.51
C ASP A 376 -1.39 11.25 4.98
N PHE A 377 -2.50 10.50 4.94
CA PHE A 377 -3.78 11.01 4.45
C PHE A 377 -4.59 11.74 5.53
N ALA A 378 -4.74 11.17 6.72
CA ALA A 378 -5.59 11.75 7.76
C ALA A 378 -5.11 13.13 8.20
N ARG A 379 -3.81 13.29 8.43
CA ARG A 379 -3.21 14.56 8.85
C ARG A 379 -3.27 15.65 7.78
N ASN A 380 -3.34 15.28 6.51
CA ASN A 380 -3.21 16.18 5.38
C ASN A 380 -4.49 16.30 4.53
N GLY A 381 -5.48 15.46 4.73
CA GLY A 381 -6.76 15.52 4.04
C GLY A 381 -7.53 16.81 4.30
N TYR A 382 -8.33 17.26 3.33
CA TYR A 382 -9.29 18.35 3.53
C TYR A 382 -10.38 17.96 4.51
N LEU A 383 -10.94 16.75 4.33
CA LEU A 383 -11.77 16.06 5.31
C LEU A 383 -11.11 14.71 5.62
N SER A 384 -11.09 14.36 6.89
CA SER A 384 -10.48 13.13 7.38
C SER A 384 -11.44 12.40 8.30
N PHE A 385 -11.83 11.19 7.88
CA PHE A 385 -12.69 10.30 8.65
C PHE A 385 -11.88 9.14 9.19
N PHE A 386 -12.05 8.88 10.49
CA PHE A 386 -11.68 7.62 11.11
C PHE A 386 -12.93 6.80 11.42
N VAL A 387 -12.95 5.55 11.02
CA VAL A 387 -14.12 4.69 11.08
C VAL A 387 -13.85 3.41 11.85
N THR A 388 -14.79 3.02 12.69
CA THR A 388 -14.79 1.73 13.41
C THR A 388 -16.20 1.41 13.90
N PRO A 389 -16.62 0.13 14.01
CA PRO A 389 -17.77 -0.21 14.83
C PRO A 389 -17.56 0.26 16.28
N SER A 390 -18.61 0.74 16.94
CA SER A 390 -18.51 1.21 18.34
C SER A 390 -18.08 0.10 19.31
N VAL A 391 -18.34 -1.16 18.95
CA VAL A 391 -17.99 -2.35 19.73
C VAL A 391 -17.42 -3.46 18.86
N ALA A 392 -16.51 -4.26 19.44
CA ALA A 392 -15.89 -5.42 18.85
C ALA A 392 -16.20 -6.70 19.66
N LYS A 393 -15.81 -7.87 19.11
CA LYS A 393 -15.93 -9.18 19.76
C LYS A 393 -17.34 -9.47 20.27
N GLY A 394 -18.36 -9.18 19.46
CA GLY A 394 -19.77 -9.40 19.83
C GLY A 394 -20.24 -8.53 21.00
N GLY A 395 -19.82 -7.28 21.05
CA GLY A 395 -20.21 -6.31 22.08
C GLY A 395 -19.38 -6.37 23.38
N LYS A 396 -18.33 -7.18 23.42
CA LYS A 396 -17.51 -7.37 24.64
C LYS A 396 -16.42 -6.33 24.83
N ILE A 397 -16.04 -5.62 23.76
CA ILE A 397 -14.95 -4.63 23.76
C ILE A 397 -15.50 -3.36 23.12
N SER A 398 -15.41 -2.23 23.85
CA SER A 398 -15.69 -0.92 23.27
C SER A 398 -14.51 -0.47 22.41
N CYS A 399 -14.80 0.09 21.23
CA CYS A 399 -13.82 0.75 20.38
C CYS A 399 -13.77 2.27 20.62
N ILE A 400 -14.67 2.80 21.47
CA ILE A 400 -14.58 4.16 22.00
C ILE A 400 -14.25 4.03 23.48
N VAL A 401 -13.06 4.47 23.86
CA VAL A 401 -12.46 4.22 25.18
C VAL A 401 -12.17 5.53 25.94
N PRO A 402 -12.01 5.50 27.26
CA PRO A 402 -11.61 6.69 28.01
C PRO A 402 -10.22 7.21 27.63
N MET A 403 -9.29 6.32 27.32
CA MET A 403 -7.91 6.63 26.92
C MET A 403 -7.35 5.50 26.08
N CYS A 404 -6.80 5.83 24.92
CA CYS A 404 -6.05 4.87 24.08
C CYS A 404 -4.78 4.44 24.80
N SER A 405 -4.53 3.12 24.78
CA SER A 405 -3.31 2.56 25.38
C SER A 405 -2.09 2.72 24.46
N HIS A 406 -2.33 2.97 23.18
CA HIS A 406 -1.34 3.28 22.15
C HIS A 406 -1.93 4.37 21.23
N VAL A 407 -1.16 5.38 20.86
CA VAL A 407 -1.64 6.49 20.05
C VAL A 407 -0.82 6.58 18.76
N ASP A 408 -1.51 6.36 17.64
CA ASP A 408 -0.94 6.53 16.29
C ASP A 408 -1.22 7.94 15.74
N HIS A 409 -2.43 8.47 16.01
CA HIS A 409 -2.83 9.82 15.63
C HIS A 409 -3.35 10.55 16.87
N THR A 410 -2.83 11.76 17.07
CA THR A 410 -3.26 12.59 18.18
C THR A 410 -4.58 13.29 17.84
N GLU A 411 -5.26 13.81 18.87
CA GLU A 411 -6.49 14.61 18.71
C GLU A 411 -6.32 15.79 17.75
N HIS A 412 -5.10 16.31 17.58
CA HIS A 412 -4.79 17.42 16.66
C HIS A 412 -4.87 17.01 15.18
N ASP A 413 -4.75 15.73 14.88
CA ASP A 413 -4.78 15.18 13.52
C ASP A 413 -6.14 14.55 13.18
N THR A 414 -7.02 14.42 14.19
CA THR A 414 -8.35 13.80 14.05
C THR A 414 -9.42 14.86 13.79
N GLN A 415 -10.21 14.69 12.74
CA GLN A 415 -11.31 15.60 12.42
C GLN A 415 -12.68 14.98 12.71
N ILE A 416 -12.94 13.81 12.13
CA ILE A 416 -14.25 13.17 12.18
C ILE A 416 -14.08 11.69 12.55
N ILE A 417 -14.80 11.26 13.58
CA ILE A 417 -14.90 9.85 13.97
C ILE A 417 -16.32 9.39 13.64
N VAL A 418 -16.47 8.25 12.98
CA VAL A 418 -17.78 7.70 12.62
C VAL A 418 -17.89 6.25 13.07
N THR A 419 -18.99 5.96 13.74
CA THR A 419 -19.41 4.60 14.12
C THR A 419 -20.78 4.28 13.52
N GLU A 420 -21.31 3.06 13.76
CA GLU A 420 -22.69 2.73 13.40
C GLU A 420 -23.74 3.50 14.21
N GLN A 421 -23.32 4.25 15.22
CA GLN A 421 -24.20 5.12 16.02
C GLN A 421 -24.25 6.56 15.49
N GLY A 422 -23.39 6.91 14.53
CA GLY A 422 -23.23 8.24 13.97
C GLY A 422 -21.79 8.72 14.04
#